data_f6e01b178e053f2fa611d62a7b7f1588
#
_entry.id   f6e01b178e053f2fa611d62a7b7f1588
#
_cell.length_a   1.000
_cell.length_b   1.000
_cell.length_c   1.000
_cell.angle_alpha   90.00
_cell.angle_beta   90.00
_cell.angle_gamma   90.00
#
_symmetry.space_group_name_H-M   'P 1'
#
loop_
_entity.id
_entity.type
_entity.pdbx_description
1 polymer ?
#
loop_
_entity_poly.entity_id
_entity_poly.type
_entity_poly.pdbx_seq_one_letter_code
_entity_poly.pdbx_strand_id
1 'polypeptide(L)'
;MTLMKTSQKGIDLIKQFEGCRLKAYKPVPTEKYLSVGFGHYGADVKPNMVITQAQAEDLLKRDIIAFEGVLNAMGINFTQNQFDALISWQYNLGASNFQSSTMYKYIRARKSDLEITDQMVKWVNSNGKPLLGLKRRRVAEANMFLNKEVYFVNANGEIKKK
;
A
#
# COMPACT_ATOMS: atom_id res chain seq x y z
N MET A 1 -14.32 -18.33 9.56
CA MET A 1 -13.01 -17.72 9.19
C MET A 1 -12.74 -16.52 10.08
N THR A 2 -11.59 -16.46 10.72
CA THR A 2 -11.22 -15.34 11.58
C THR A 2 -10.84 -14.14 10.72
N LEU A 3 -11.35 -12.95 11.06
CA LEU A 3 -10.98 -11.71 10.40
C LEU A 3 -9.54 -11.35 10.72
N MET A 4 -8.80 -10.96 9.69
CA MET A 4 -7.40 -10.54 9.84
C MET A 4 -7.31 -9.03 10.02
N LYS A 5 -6.26 -8.60 10.68
CA LYS A 5 -5.87 -7.21 10.81
C LYS A 5 -4.41 -7.03 10.36
N THR A 6 -4.08 -5.83 9.95
CA THR A 6 -2.71 -5.49 9.61
C THR A 6 -1.82 -5.59 10.84
N SER A 7 -0.69 -6.26 10.71
CA SER A 7 0.30 -6.36 11.79
C SER A 7 1.14 -5.09 11.88
N GLN A 8 1.91 -4.95 12.96
CA GLN A 8 2.83 -3.83 13.12
C GLN A 8 3.85 -3.77 11.96
N LYS A 9 4.26 -4.91 11.45
CA LYS A 9 5.17 -5.02 10.29
C LYS A 9 4.56 -4.38 9.04
N GLY A 10 3.26 -4.60 8.79
CA GLY A 10 2.54 -3.97 7.69
C GLY A 10 2.38 -2.46 7.89
N ILE A 11 2.06 -2.04 9.10
CA ILE A 11 2.00 -0.62 9.48
C ILE A 11 3.36 0.05 9.22
N ASP A 12 4.45 -0.57 9.65
CA ASP A 12 5.80 -0.03 9.49
C ASP A 12 6.20 0.08 8.01
N LEU A 13 5.80 -0.88 7.19
CA LEU A 13 6.03 -0.83 5.76
C LEU A 13 5.35 0.40 5.12
N ILE A 14 4.09 0.65 5.46
CA ILE A 14 3.36 1.83 4.96
C ILE A 14 4.07 3.10 5.42
N LYS A 15 4.41 3.21 6.70
CA LYS A 15 5.09 4.37 7.28
C LYS A 15 6.41 4.66 6.58
N GLN A 16 7.16 3.62 6.23
CA GLN A 16 8.45 3.74 5.54
C GLN A 16 8.32 4.48 4.20
N PHE A 17 7.25 4.21 3.44
CA PHE A 17 7.08 4.78 2.11
C PHE A 17 6.24 6.06 2.10
N GLU A 18 5.32 6.24 3.05
CA GLU A 18 4.46 7.42 3.07
C GLU A 18 5.11 8.63 3.73
N GLY A 19 6.01 8.42 4.69
CA GLY A 19 6.51 9.51 5.52
C GLY A 19 5.39 10.08 6.39
N CYS A 20 5.72 11.05 7.25
CA CYS A 20 4.76 11.65 8.18
C CYS A 20 4.90 13.18 8.18
N ARG A 21 3.75 13.86 7.99
CA ARG A 21 3.68 15.31 8.11
C ARG A 21 2.62 15.67 9.14
N LEU A 22 3.05 16.31 10.22
CA LEU A 22 2.17 16.63 11.35
C LEU A 22 1.36 17.90 11.13
N LYS A 23 1.68 18.68 10.11
CA LYS A 23 0.90 19.86 9.71
C LYS A 23 0.20 19.58 8.38
N ALA A 24 -1.06 19.98 8.28
CA ALA A 24 -1.85 19.83 7.05
C ALA A 24 -1.14 20.50 5.86
N TYR A 25 -1.17 19.83 4.72
CA TYR A 25 -0.56 20.30 3.49
C TYR A 25 -1.43 19.92 2.28
N LYS A 26 -1.22 20.62 1.17
CA LYS A 26 -1.87 20.29 -0.08
C LYS A 26 -0.93 19.38 -0.90
N PRO A 27 -1.31 18.12 -1.18
CA PRO A 27 -0.40 17.18 -1.86
C PRO A 27 -0.03 17.66 -3.26
N VAL A 28 -1.01 18.17 -4.02
CA VAL A 28 -0.80 18.83 -5.31
C VAL A 28 -1.81 19.98 -5.45
N PRO A 29 -1.50 21.03 -6.25
CA PRO A 29 -2.36 22.21 -6.36
C PRO A 29 -3.80 21.93 -6.82
N THR A 30 -3.98 20.86 -7.61
CA THR A 30 -5.29 20.48 -8.18
C THR A 30 -6.15 19.65 -7.24
N GLU A 31 -5.61 19.19 -6.10
CA GLU A 31 -6.38 18.38 -5.16
C GLU A 31 -7.42 19.20 -4.41
N LYS A 32 -8.57 18.58 -4.22
CA LYS A 32 -9.71 19.23 -3.53
C LYS A 32 -9.47 19.39 -2.04
N TYR A 33 -8.87 18.39 -1.43
CA TYR A 33 -8.68 18.32 0.02
C TYR A 33 -7.20 18.39 0.41
N LEU A 34 -6.98 18.57 1.69
CA LEU A 34 -5.65 18.58 2.30
C LEU A 34 -5.30 17.19 2.83
N SER A 35 -4.01 16.97 3.06
CA SER A 35 -3.47 15.77 3.69
C SER A 35 -2.76 16.10 5.00
N VAL A 36 -2.65 15.10 5.88
CA VAL A 36 -1.93 15.19 7.15
C VAL A 36 -1.51 13.79 7.61
N GLY A 37 -0.51 13.69 8.46
CA GLY A 37 -0.03 12.42 8.99
C GLY A 37 0.68 11.59 7.93
N PHE A 38 0.33 10.33 7.81
CA PHE A 38 0.91 9.39 6.84
C PHE A 38 0.10 9.37 5.53
N GLY A 39 -0.23 10.55 5.02
CA GLY A 39 -0.97 10.68 3.77
C GLY A 39 -2.48 10.62 3.93
N HIS A 40 -3.02 10.78 5.15
CA HIS A 40 -4.46 10.90 5.33
C HIS A 40 -4.98 12.11 4.55
N TYR A 41 -5.98 11.89 3.69
CA TYR A 41 -6.52 12.87 2.78
C TYR A 41 -8.04 12.92 2.93
N GLY A 42 -8.60 14.10 3.09
CA GLY A 42 -10.05 14.20 3.17
C GLY A 42 -10.56 15.57 3.61
N ALA A 43 -11.88 15.71 3.58
CA ALA A 43 -12.58 16.94 3.98
C ALA A 43 -12.41 17.25 5.48
N ASP A 44 -12.05 16.26 6.27
CA ASP A 44 -11.79 16.41 7.71
C ASP A 44 -10.46 17.07 8.03
N VAL A 45 -9.56 17.18 7.03
CA VAL A 45 -8.27 17.87 7.19
C VAL A 45 -8.48 19.36 6.93
N LYS A 46 -8.38 20.16 7.99
CA LYS A 46 -8.61 21.60 7.92
C LYS A 46 -7.31 22.36 7.68
N PRO A 47 -7.36 23.55 7.03
CA PRO A 47 -6.18 24.40 6.87
C PRO A 47 -5.50 24.69 8.21
N ASN A 48 -4.18 24.62 8.23
CA ASN A 48 -3.35 24.85 9.41
C ASN A 48 -3.54 23.83 10.56
N MET A 49 -4.23 22.72 10.31
CA MET A 49 -4.34 21.63 11.28
C MET A 49 -2.97 21.08 11.64
N VAL A 50 -2.72 20.90 12.93
CA VAL A 50 -1.51 20.28 13.47
C VAL A 50 -1.92 19.11 14.35
N ILE A 51 -1.32 17.96 14.13
CA ILE A 51 -1.59 16.74 14.90
C ILE A 51 -0.32 16.22 15.55
N THR A 52 -0.49 15.35 16.54
CA THR A 52 0.62 14.64 17.19
C THR A 52 1.00 13.40 16.37
N GLN A 53 2.17 12.85 16.68
CA GLN A 53 2.60 11.57 16.09
C GLN A 53 1.58 10.45 16.38
N ALA A 54 1.09 10.39 17.62
CA ALA A 54 0.07 9.39 18.00
C ALA A 54 -1.23 9.55 17.21
N GLN A 55 -1.66 10.79 16.97
CA GLN A 55 -2.83 11.06 16.14
C GLN A 55 -2.60 10.65 14.68
N ALA A 56 -1.39 10.86 14.15
CA ALA A 56 -1.03 10.42 12.81
C ALA A 56 -1.13 8.89 12.66
N GLU A 57 -0.65 8.15 13.66
CA GLU A 57 -0.75 6.69 13.70
C GLU A 57 -2.19 6.20 13.80
N ASP A 58 -3.01 6.87 14.61
CA ASP A 58 -4.44 6.55 14.72
C ASP A 58 -5.19 6.79 13.40
N LEU A 59 -4.87 7.86 12.68
CA LEU A 59 -5.43 8.14 11.36
C LEU A 59 -5.05 7.03 10.37
N LEU A 60 -3.79 6.61 10.35
CA LEU A 60 -3.33 5.52 9.50
C LEU A 60 -4.10 4.23 9.79
N LYS A 61 -4.22 3.86 11.05
CA LYS A 61 -4.95 2.64 11.46
C LYS A 61 -6.43 2.69 11.07
N ARG A 62 -7.06 3.85 11.16
CA ARG A 62 -8.45 4.04 10.71
C ARG A 62 -8.58 3.94 9.20
N ASP A 63 -7.65 4.54 8.45
CA ASP A 63 -7.69 4.54 7.00
C ASP A 63 -7.55 3.13 6.41
N ILE A 64 -6.79 2.25 7.06
CA ILE A 64 -6.59 0.89 6.55
C ILE A 64 -7.77 -0.06 6.83
N ILE A 65 -8.70 0.30 7.70
CA ILE A 65 -9.84 -0.58 8.05
C ILE A 65 -10.63 -0.96 6.80
N ALA A 66 -10.88 -0.03 5.91
CA ALA A 66 -11.61 -0.30 4.66
C ALA A 66 -10.85 -1.31 3.78
N PHE A 67 -9.52 -1.21 3.72
CA PHE A 67 -8.69 -2.12 2.95
C PHE A 67 -8.64 -3.52 3.57
N GLU A 68 -8.61 -3.59 4.88
CA GLU A 68 -8.74 -4.86 5.61
C GLU A 68 -10.07 -5.54 5.28
N GLY A 69 -11.15 -4.77 5.25
CA GLY A 69 -12.47 -5.26 4.87
C GLY A 69 -12.51 -5.87 3.47
N VAL A 70 -11.85 -5.25 2.50
CA VAL A 70 -11.76 -5.77 1.13
C VAL A 70 -11.10 -7.15 1.11
N LEU A 71 -9.98 -7.31 1.80
CA LEU A 71 -9.25 -8.58 1.83
C LEU A 71 -10.02 -9.66 2.60
N ASN A 72 -10.59 -9.31 3.75
CA ASN A 72 -11.37 -10.25 4.56
C ASN A 72 -12.61 -10.77 3.81
N ALA A 73 -13.22 -9.93 2.97
CA ALA A 73 -14.40 -10.30 2.19
C ALA A 73 -14.08 -11.30 1.07
N MET A 74 -12.80 -11.46 0.69
CA MET A 74 -12.42 -12.38 -0.38
C MET A 74 -12.54 -13.86 0.01
N GLY A 75 -12.54 -14.18 1.31
CA GLY A 75 -12.58 -15.57 1.76
C GLY A 75 -11.30 -16.35 1.47
N ILE A 76 -10.17 -15.68 1.38
CA ILE A 76 -8.86 -16.27 1.12
C ILE A 76 -8.09 -16.40 2.43
N ASN A 77 -7.43 -17.52 2.66
CA ASN A 77 -6.55 -17.72 3.80
C ASN A 77 -5.17 -17.09 3.53
N PHE A 78 -5.08 -15.79 3.64
CA PHE A 78 -3.80 -15.10 3.51
C PHE A 78 -2.88 -15.43 4.69
N THR A 79 -1.58 -15.54 4.44
CA THR A 79 -0.60 -15.42 5.52
C THR A 79 -0.60 -13.97 6.02
N GLN A 80 -0.08 -13.72 7.21
CA GLN A 80 0.00 -12.35 7.73
C GLN A 80 0.87 -11.47 6.81
N ASN A 81 1.97 -11.99 6.28
CA ASN A 81 2.83 -11.24 5.36
C ASN A 81 2.12 -10.93 4.03
N GLN A 82 1.34 -11.85 3.50
CA GLN A 82 0.55 -11.61 2.29
C GLN A 82 -0.50 -10.51 2.54
N PHE A 83 -1.20 -10.61 3.65
CA PHE A 83 -2.21 -9.64 4.06
C PHE A 83 -1.59 -8.24 4.18
N ASP A 84 -0.51 -8.12 4.94
CA ASP A 84 0.19 -6.85 5.16
C ASP A 84 0.69 -6.21 3.86
N ALA A 85 1.26 -7.01 2.97
CA ALA A 85 1.73 -6.55 1.66
C ALA A 85 0.58 -5.97 0.83
N LEU A 86 -0.57 -6.65 0.82
CA LEU A 86 -1.74 -6.21 0.07
C LEU A 86 -2.40 -4.98 0.69
N ILE A 87 -2.32 -4.80 2.00
CA ILE A 87 -2.76 -3.56 2.65
C ILE A 87 -1.89 -2.38 2.21
N SER A 88 -0.56 -2.54 2.21
CA SER A 88 0.36 -1.49 1.72
C SER A 88 0.07 -1.13 0.27
N TRP A 89 -0.14 -2.12 -0.59
CA TRP A 89 -0.47 -1.92 -1.99
C TRP A 89 -1.77 -1.10 -2.15
N GLN A 90 -2.83 -1.50 -1.43
CA GLN A 90 -4.12 -0.81 -1.47
C GLN A 90 -4.02 0.62 -0.90
N TYR A 91 -3.25 0.80 0.17
CA TYR A 91 -3.06 2.12 0.77
C TYR A 91 -2.48 3.11 -0.26
N ASN A 92 -1.54 2.65 -1.08
CA ASN A 92 -0.91 3.48 -2.11
C ASN A 92 -1.80 3.67 -3.35
N LEU A 93 -2.48 2.62 -3.79
CA LEU A 93 -3.15 2.59 -5.10
C LEU A 93 -4.67 2.55 -5.01
N GLY A 94 -5.22 2.28 -3.84
CA GLY A 94 -6.67 2.25 -3.60
C GLY A 94 -7.31 0.88 -3.81
N ALA A 95 -8.44 0.69 -3.13
CA ALA A 95 -9.21 -0.55 -3.21
C ALA A 95 -9.81 -0.79 -4.60
N SER A 96 -10.22 0.27 -5.29
CA SER A 96 -10.81 0.18 -6.62
C SER A 96 -9.81 -0.38 -7.63
N ASN A 97 -8.59 0.15 -7.65
CA ASN A 97 -7.52 -0.39 -8.49
C ASN A 97 -7.20 -1.84 -8.14
N PHE A 98 -7.17 -2.17 -6.86
CA PHE A 98 -6.93 -3.54 -6.42
C PHE A 98 -8.00 -4.49 -6.97
N GLN A 99 -9.27 -4.18 -6.77
CA GLN A 99 -10.40 -5.04 -7.16
C GLN A 99 -10.54 -5.20 -8.68
N SER A 100 -10.07 -4.24 -9.48
CA SER A 100 -10.09 -4.31 -10.94
C SER A 100 -8.81 -4.86 -11.55
N SER A 101 -7.77 -5.12 -10.73
CA SER A 101 -6.45 -5.55 -11.21
C SER A 101 -6.41 -7.00 -11.63
N THR A 102 -5.45 -7.32 -12.50
CA THR A 102 -5.12 -8.72 -12.84
C THR A 102 -4.63 -9.47 -11.60
N MET A 103 -3.89 -8.79 -10.71
CA MET A 103 -3.44 -9.37 -9.44
C MET A 103 -4.61 -9.92 -8.62
N TYR A 104 -5.69 -9.13 -8.49
CA TYR A 104 -6.89 -9.56 -7.78
C TYR A 104 -7.51 -10.82 -8.40
N LYS A 105 -7.60 -10.85 -9.74
CA LYS A 105 -8.10 -12.04 -10.46
C LYS A 105 -7.23 -13.26 -10.21
N TYR A 106 -5.92 -13.08 -10.18
CA TYR A 106 -4.97 -14.16 -9.92
C TYR A 106 -5.09 -14.70 -8.49
N ILE A 107 -5.28 -13.81 -7.52
CA ILE A 107 -5.52 -14.22 -6.13
C ILE A 107 -6.79 -15.06 -6.04
N ARG A 108 -7.89 -14.61 -6.64
CA ARG A 108 -9.16 -15.35 -6.67
C ARG A 108 -9.04 -16.71 -7.38
N ALA A 109 -8.24 -16.77 -8.42
CA ALA A 109 -7.99 -18.00 -9.18
C ALA A 109 -6.98 -18.93 -8.52
N ARG A 110 -6.44 -18.56 -7.36
CA ARG A 110 -5.44 -19.35 -6.61
C ARG A 110 -4.18 -19.63 -7.43
N LYS A 111 -3.75 -18.64 -8.21
CA LYS A 111 -2.47 -18.69 -8.92
C LYS A 111 -1.31 -18.75 -7.93
N SER A 112 -0.12 -19.12 -8.41
CA SER A 112 1.08 -19.18 -7.57
C SER A 112 1.45 -17.80 -7.00
N ASP A 113 2.15 -17.79 -5.88
CA ASP A 113 2.60 -16.56 -5.24
C ASP A 113 3.48 -15.74 -6.20
N LEU A 114 4.32 -16.37 -7.01
CA LEU A 114 5.15 -15.68 -8.01
C LEU A 114 4.31 -15.06 -9.12
N GLU A 115 3.29 -15.74 -9.61
CA GLU A 115 2.38 -15.18 -10.61
C GLU A 115 1.66 -13.95 -10.06
N ILE A 116 1.24 -13.99 -8.80
CA ILE A 116 0.56 -12.87 -8.14
C ILE A 116 1.54 -11.69 -7.99
N THR A 117 2.74 -11.94 -7.47
CA THR A 117 3.71 -10.86 -7.25
C THR A 117 4.26 -10.28 -8.56
N ASP A 118 4.33 -11.07 -9.63
CA ASP A 118 4.68 -10.55 -10.96
C ASP A 118 3.65 -9.50 -11.45
N GLN A 119 2.38 -9.64 -11.07
CA GLN A 119 1.37 -8.64 -11.36
C GLN A 119 1.47 -7.45 -10.41
N MET A 120 1.77 -7.70 -9.14
CA MET A 120 1.92 -6.67 -8.11
C MET A 120 2.95 -5.61 -8.51
N VAL A 121 4.11 -6.05 -9.01
CA VAL A 121 5.25 -5.16 -9.30
C VAL A 121 5.08 -4.35 -10.60
N LYS A 122 4.02 -4.56 -11.36
CA LYS A 122 3.76 -3.78 -12.58
C LYS A 122 3.25 -2.37 -12.29
N TRP A 123 2.77 -2.09 -11.10
CA TRP A 123 2.12 -0.83 -10.71
C TRP A 123 3.14 0.20 -10.21
N VAL A 124 3.90 0.76 -11.13
CA VAL A 124 5.04 1.64 -10.86
C VAL A 124 4.93 3.02 -11.50
N ASN A 125 3.80 3.31 -12.17
CA ASN A 125 3.63 4.57 -12.89
C ASN A 125 2.86 5.61 -12.08
N SER A 126 3.24 6.86 -12.24
CA SER A 126 2.47 8.01 -11.80
C SER A 126 2.44 9.01 -12.96
N ASN A 127 1.23 9.49 -13.31
CA ASN A 127 1.03 10.37 -14.46
C ASN A 127 1.64 9.80 -15.76
N GLY A 128 1.50 8.48 -15.96
CA GLY A 128 2.00 7.79 -17.14
C GLY A 128 3.49 7.51 -17.18
N LYS A 129 4.23 7.84 -16.12
CA LYS A 129 5.68 7.66 -16.05
C LYS A 129 6.09 6.75 -14.90
N PRO A 130 7.07 5.83 -15.11
CA PRO A 130 7.58 5.01 -14.03
C PRO A 130 8.38 5.86 -13.04
N LEU A 131 8.18 5.61 -11.74
CA LEU A 131 8.89 6.29 -10.66
C LEU A 131 9.71 5.29 -9.84
N LEU A 132 10.95 5.64 -9.55
CA LEU A 132 11.86 4.80 -8.76
C LEU A 132 11.30 4.49 -7.38
N GLY A 133 10.70 5.48 -6.71
CA GLY A 133 10.07 5.27 -5.41
C GLY A 133 8.96 4.23 -5.44
N LEU A 134 8.14 4.24 -6.50
CA LEU A 134 7.08 3.24 -6.67
C LEU A 134 7.66 1.85 -6.96
N LYS A 135 8.73 1.77 -7.75
CA LYS A 135 9.43 0.50 -8.00
C LYS A 135 9.96 -0.11 -6.70
N ARG A 136 10.60 0.70 -5.87
CA ARG A 136 11.11 0.27 -4.56
C ARG A 136 9.99 -0.21 -3.64
N ARG A 137 8.87 0.50 -3.63
CA ARG A 137 7.71 0.10 -2.83
C ARG A 137 7.13 -1.23 -3.29
N ARG A 138 6.93 -1.39 -4.60
CA ARG A 138 6.42 -2.66 -5.15
C ARG A 138 7.33 -3.84 -4.84
N VAL A 139 8.64 -3.64 -4.95
CA VAL A 139 9.63 -4.68 -4.60
C VAL A 139 9.52 -5.05 -3.12
N ALA A 140 9.44 -4.06 -2.23
CA ALA A 140 9.29 -4.32 -0.80
C ALA A 140 7.99 -5.08 -0.49
N GLU A 141 6.88 -4.69 -1.11
CA GLU A 141 5.59 -5.36 -0.94
C GLU A 141 5.63 -6.81 -1.46
N ALA A 142 6.20 -7.02 -2.65
CA ALA A 142 6.29 -8.34 -3.26
C ALA A 142 7.18 -9.29 -2.42
N ASN A 143 8.32 -8.80 -1.95
CA ASN A 143 9.21 -9.59 -1.10
C ASN A 143 8.55 -9.92 0.25
N MET A 144 7.79 -8.99 0.83
CA MET A 144 7.00 -9.28 2.03
C MET A 144 5.94 -10.35 1.76
N PHE A 145 5.22 -10.25 0.65
CA PHE A 145 4.21 -11.23 0.25
C PHE A 145 4.81 -12.64 0.17
N LEU A 146 6.00 -12.74 -0.43
CA LEU A 146 6.71 -14.02 -0.61
C LEU A 146 7.46 -14.49 0.65
N ASN A 147 7.60 -13.63 1.65
CA ASN A 147 8.41 -13.86 2.84
C ASN A 147 9.88 -14.19 2.49
N LYS A 148 10.40 -13.60 1.42
CA LYS A 148 11.80 -13.78 0.97
C LYS A 148 12.15 -12.70 -0.06
N GLU A 149 13.44 -12.46 -0.20
CA GLU A 149 13.95 -11.51 -1.19
C GLU A 149 14.07 -12.18 -2.57
N VAL A 150 13.11 -11.92 -3.44
CA VAL A 150 13.09 -12.42 -4.82
C VAL A 150 13.32 -11.28 -5.81
N TYR A 151 12.75 -10.12 -5.53
CA TYR A 151 12.85 -8.96 -6.41
C TYR A 151 13.85 -7.95 -5.89
N PHE A 152 14.43 -7.18 -6.82
CA PHE A 152 15.27 -6.03 -6.47
C PHE A 152 15.19 -4.99 -7.59
N VAL A 153 15.61 -3.77 -7.28
CA VAL A 153 15.76 -2.71 -8.29
C VAL A 153 17.26 -2.60 -8.60
N ASN A 154 17.62 -2.78 -9.87
CA ASN A 154 19.02 -2.74 -10.28
C ASN A 154 19.54 -1.31 -10.43
N ALA A 155 20.81 -1.16 -10.77
CA ALA A 155 21.46 0.16 -10.95
C ALA A 155 20.81 1.02 -12.05
N ASN A 156 20.15 0.39 -13.03
CA ASN A 156 19.44 1.09 -14.10
C ASN A 156 18.00 1.48 -13.71
N GLY A 157 17.58 1.19 -12.48
CA GLY A 157 16.22 1.46 -12.02
C GLY A 157 15.16 0.49 -12.53
N GLU A 158 15.57 -0.72 -12.91
CA GLU A 158 14.66 -1.77 -13.38
C GLU A 158 14.40 -2.80 -12.30
N ILE A 159 13.15 -3.30 -12.22
CA ILE A 159 12.81 -4.41 -11.32
C ILE A 159 13.28 -5.73 -11.94
N LYS A 160 14.06 -6.46 -11.19
CA LYS A 160 14.60 -7.78 -11.59
C LYS A 160 14.31 -8.81 -10.50
N LYS A 161 14.40 -10.09 -10.89
CA LYS A 161 14.36 -11.22 -9.96
C LYS A 161 15.76 -11.78 -9.73
N LYS A 162 16.01 -12.19 -8.50
CA LYS A 162 17.22 -12.94 -8.15
C LYS A 162 17.17 -14.35 -8.73
#